data_5aa86252043b458c59c175f37e389dfb
#
_entry.id   5aa86252043b458c59c175f37e389dfb
#
_cell.length_a   1.000
_cell.length_b   1.000
_cell.length_c   1.000
_cell.angle_alpha   90.00
_cell.angle_beta   90.00
_cell.angle_gamma   90.00
#
_symmetry.space_group_name_H-M   'P 1'
#
loop_
_entity.id
_entity.type
_entity.pdbx_description
1 polymer ?
#
loop_
_entity_poly.entity_id
_entity_poly.type
_entity_poly.pdbx_seq_one_letter_code
_entity_poly.pdbx_strand_id
1 'polypeptide(L)'
;MTRVSLWSMDASADGELDLRARRAASDAASSVSVASEIRDFWDADAAVYDTSPSHYPRRPQEQAAWAGALRRLLPEPPATVMDVGAGTGFLSLLLAAQGYAVTAVDLSPGMLARLQAKAADRNLSIEVVEADAVTPPPGDFDAVVERHLLWTLPDPAQALTAWREAAPKGRLVVVEGSWGSTWATGTEGWRAKARGLAGRVRGSEPGHHDHYSDRVQAALPHAQGMSPDEAVSLVQASPWGQARLERLRDVEWALVEGRGIVDELLGTHPRWAVVAGS
;
A
#
# COMPACT_ATOMS: atom_id res chain seq x y z
N MET A 1 69.56 -12.61 -26.23
CA MET A 1 69.17 -11.91 -25.03
C MET A 1 68.24 -10.83 -25.45
N THR A 2 66.92 -11.01 -25.31
CA THR A 2 65.96 -9.97 -25.54
C THR A 2 64.77 -10.19 -24.58
N ARG A 3 64.64 -9.32 -23.60
CA ARG A 3 63.54 -9.28 -22.65
C ARG A 3 62.31 -8.78 -23.38
N VAL A 4 61.23 -9.56 -23.36
CA VAL A 4 59.89 -9.12 -23.72
C VAL A 4 59.17 -8.74 -22.42
N SER A 5 58.82 -7.48 -22.32
CA SER A 5 58.06 -6.89 -21.23
C SER A 5 56.59 -7.17 -21.45
N LEU A 6 55.96 -7.94 -20.55
CA LEU A 6 54.53 -8.12 -20.43
C LEU A 6 53.97 -6.91 -19.60
N TRP A 7 53.30 -6.01 -20.25
CA TRP A 7 52.36 -5.07 -19.64
C TRP A 7 51.14 -4.95 -20.55
N SER A 8 50.19 -5.81 -20.33
CA SER A 8 48.81 -5.53 -20.72
C SER A 8 47.97 -5.53 -19.44
N MET A 9 47.87 -4.39 -18.82
CA MET A 9 46.98 -4.17 -17.69
C MET A 9 45.59 -3.81 -18.21
N ASP A 10 44.74 -4.52 -17.76
CA ASP A 10 43.28 -4.61 -17.55
C ASP A 10 42.58 -3.26 -17.39
N ALA A 11 42.60 -2.45 -18.46
CA ALA A 11 41.86 -1.17 -18.50
C ALA A 11 40.35 -1.34 -18.77
N SER A 12 39.90 -2.59 -19.06
CA SER A 12 38.48 -2.84 -19.36
C SER A 12 37.64 -3.12 -18.12
N ALA A 13 38.21 -3.71 -17.08
CA ALA A 13 37.49 -4.04 -15.85
C ALA A 13 37.20 -2.80 -14.98
N ASP A 14 38.15 -1.88 -14.90
CA ASP A 14 37.98 -0.61 -14.14
C ASP A 14 36.95 0.30 -14.80
N GLY A 15 36.90 0.36 -16.12
CA GLY A 15 35.90 1.13 -16.87
C GLY A 15 34.46 0.59 -16.73
N GLU A 16 34.31 -0.73 -16.66
CA GLU A 16 33.02 -1.37 -16.52
C GLU A 16 32.47 -1.25 -15.08
N LEU A 17 33.34 -1.29 -14.08
CA LEU A 17 32.99 -1.04 -12.68
C LEU A 17 32.58 0.42 -12.46
N ASP A 18 33.27 1.39 -13.05
CA ASP A 18 32.93 2.81 -12.96
C ASP A 18 31.59 3.13 -13.66
N LEU A 19 31.32 2.51 -14.82
CA LEU A 19 30.02 2.65 -15.51
C LEU A 19 28.85 2.04 -14.72
N ARG A 20 29.05 0.90 -14.07
CA ARG A 20 28.05 0.29 -13.19
C ARG A 20 27.80 1.14 -11.95
N ALA A 21 28.85 1.68 -11.33
CA ALA A 21 28.75 2.59 -10.18
C ALA A 21 28.02 3.88 -10.54
N ARG A 22 28.31 4.47 -11.70
CA ARG A 22 27.63 5.69 -12.20
C ARG A 22 26.16 5.45 -12.54
N ARG A 23 25.83 4.31 -13.13
CA ARG A 23 24.45 3.90 -13.37
C ARG A 23 23.71 3.73 -12.06
N ALA A 24 24.26 2.97 -11.11
CA ALA A 24 23.66 2.79 -9.80
C ALA A 24 23.47 4.11 -9.05
N ALA A 25 24.42 5.04 -9.13
CA ALA A 25 24.28 6.38 -8.54
C ALA A 25 23.22 7.23 -9.26
N SER A 26 23.12 7.14 -10.59
CA SER A 26 22.08 7.81 -11.38
C SER A 26 20.69 7.26 -11.08
N ASP A 27 20.56 5.94 -10.97
CA ASP A 27 19.32 5.26 -10.66
C ASP A 27 18.86 5.57 -9.22
N ALA A 28 19.81 5.60 -8.28
CA ALA A 28 19.54 6.01 -6.89
C ALA A 28 19.13 7.49 -6.79
N ALA A 29 19.80 8.40 -7.51
CA ALA A 29 19.42 9.81 -7.55
C ALA A 29 18.06 10.04 -8.21
N SER A 30 17.71 9.23 -9.22
CA SER A 30 16.39 9.25 -9.88
C SER A 30 15.30 8.73 -8.96
N SER A 31 15.55 7.66 -8.20
CA SER A 31 14.59 7.10 -7.25
C SER A 31 14.31 8.04 -6.06
N VAL A 32 15.33 8.67 -5.51
CA VAL A 32 15.18 9.70 -4.47
C VAL A 32 14.28 10.84 -4.96
N SER A 33 14.42 11.26 -6.22
CA SER A 33 13.58 12.31 -6.78
C SER A 33 12.12 11.86 -6.98
N VAL A 34 11.86 10.60 -7.37
CA VAL A 34 10.50 10.05 -7.49
C VAL A 34 9.85 9.92 -6.12
N ALA A 35 10.57 9.39 -5.13
CA ALA A 35 10.06 9.28 -3.76
C ALA A 35 9.73 10.66 -3.16
N SER A 36 10.56 11.69 -3.42
CA SER A 36 10.24 13.04 -2.94
C SER A 36 8.99 13.63 -3.62
N GLU A 37 8.78 13.39 -4.92
CA GLU A 37 7.55 13.83 -5.60
C GLU A 37 6.31 13.11 -5.04
N ILE A 38 6.41 11.82 -4.76
CA ILE A 38 5.32 11.05 -4.13
C ILE A 38 5.02 11.58 -2.72
N ARG A 39 6.05 11.85 -1.92
CA ARG A 39 5.90 12.46 -0.60
C ARG A 39 5.18 13.81 -0.68
N ASP A 40 5.68 14.71 -1.54
CA ASP A 40 5.14 16.06 -1.66
C ASP A 40 3.68 16.04 -2.16
N PHE A 41 3.33 15.09 -3.02
CA PHE A 41 1.97 14.85 -3.47
C PHE A 41 1.04 14.48 -2.30
N TRP A 42 1.40 13.48 -1.50
CA TRP A 42 0.58 13.05 -0.37
C TRP A 42 0.56 14.07 0.77
N ASP A 43 1.65 14.81 0.95
CA ASP A 43 1.72 15.87 1.94
C ASP A 43 0.76 17.02 1.61
N ALA A 44 0.68 17.40 0.35
CA ALA A 44 -0.28 18.39 -0.12
C ALA A 44 -1.74 17.90 0.01
N ASP A 45 -1.99 16.61 -0.21
CA ASP A 45 -3.34 16.00 -0.14
C ASP A 45 -3.80 15.72 1.30
N ALA A 46 -2.91 15.67 2.28
CA ALA A 46 -3.19 15.28 3.66
C ALA A 46 -4.35 16.07 4.30
N ALA A 47 -4.52 17.36 3.93
CA ALA A 47 -5.56 18.21 4.50
C ALA A 47 -6.98 17.80 4.08
N VAL A 48 -7.13 17.25 2.89
CA VAL A 48 -8.42 16.90 2.26
C VAL A 48 -8.65 15.41 2.10
N TYR A 49 -7.63 14.58 2.33
CA TYR A 49 -7.64 13.14 2.12
C TYR A 49 -8.86 12.44 2.73
N ASP A 50 -9.15 12.72 3.99
CA ASP A 50 -10.28 12.11 4.70
C ASP A 50 -11.67 12.63 4.24
N THR A 51 -11.75 13.61 3.34
CA THR A 51 -13.03 14.06 2.78
C THR A 51 -13.66 13.01 1.89
N SER A 52 -12.84 12.17 1.24
CA SER A 52 -13.32 11.06 0.43
C SER A 52 -13.96 9.96 1.28
N PRO A 53 -15.16 9.48 0.91
CA PRO A 53 -15.85 8.42 1.66
C PRO A 53 -15.08 7.10 1.75
N SER A 54 -14.15 6.84 0.82
CA SER A 54 -13.37 5.59 0.77
C SER A 54 -12.11 5.62 1.65
N HIS A 55 -11.69 6.79 2.13
CA HIS A 55 -10.42 6.98 2.82
C HIS A 55 -10.51 6.78 4.34
N TYR A 56 -11.71 6.77 4.88
CA TYR A 56 -11.93 6.49 6.29
C TYR A 56 -13.32 5.86 6.51
N PRO A 57 -13.45 4.76 7.29
CA PRO A 57 -14.74 4.14 7.58
C PRO A 57 -15.50 5.02 8.59
N ARG A 58 -16.51 5.73 8.10
CA ARG A 58 -17.24 6.71 8.93
C ARG A 58 -18.41 6.11 9.69
N ARG A 59 -19.06 5.10 9.11
CA ARG A 59 -20.23 4.48 9.71
C ARG A 59 -19.83 3.36 10.69
N PRO A 60 -20.53 3.19 11.82
CA PRO A 60 -20.22 2.16 12.79
C PRO A 60 -20.16 0.75 12.19
N GLN A 61 -21.06 0.41 11.27
CA GLN A 61 -21.05 -0.89 10.59
C GLN A 61 -19.83 -1.08 9.68
N GLU A 62 -19.34 -0.04 9.02
CA GLU A 62 -18.10 -0.09 8.26
C GLU A 62 -16.89 -0.33 9.17
N GLN A 63 -16.83 0.40 10.30
CA GLN A 63 -15.78 0.22 11.30
C GLN A 63 -15.79 -1.20 11.88
N ALA A 64 -16.97 -1.71 12.23
CA ALA A 64 -17.13 -3.05 12.76
C ALA A 64 -16.72 -4.13 11.74
N ALA A 65 -17.10 -3.99 10.48
CA ALA A 65 -16.73 -4.93 9.43
C ALA A 65 -15.21 -4.95 9.19
N TRP A 66 -14.59 -3.77 9.10
CA TRP A 66 -13.12 -3.67 8.99
C TRP A 66 -12.41 -4.24 10.22
N ALA A 67 -12.89 -3.92 11.42
CA ALA A 67 -12.33 -4.45 12.66
C ALA A 67 -12.43 -5.99 12.71
N GLY A 68 -13.57 -6.55 12.31
CA GLY A 68 -13.75 -8.00 12.19
C GLY A 68 -12.85 -8.65 11.15
N ALA A 69 -12.68 -8.01 9.99
CA ALA A 69 -11.77 -8.47 8.95
C ALA A 69 -10.32 -8.48 9.43
N LEU A 70 -9.84 -7.40 10.04
CA LEU A 70 -8.48 -7.31 10.57
C LEU A 70 -8.21 -8.38 11.64
N ARG A 71 -9.17 -8.61 12.54
CA ARG A 71 -9.05 -9.63 13.58
C ARG A 71 -8.94 -11.05 13.02
N ARG A 72 -9.63 -11.33 11.92
CA ARG A 72 -9.56 -12.61 11.21
C ARG A 72 -8.25 -12.80 10.44
N LEU A 73 -7.68 -11.70 9.93
CA LEU A 73 -6.50 -11.73 9.09
C LEU A 73 -5.18 -11.70 9.88
N LEU A 74 -5.18 -11.16 11.09
CA LEU A 74 -4.01 -10.91 11.92
C LEU A 74 -3.90 -11.89 13.10
N PRO A 75 -2.72 -12.01 13.72
CA PRO A 75 -2.59 -12.67 15.02
C PRO A 75 -3.50 -12.01 16.06
N GLU A 76 -3.93 -12.79 17.08
CA GLU A 76 -4.72 -12.24 18.19
C GLU A 76 -3.94 -11.19 18.98
N PRO A 77 -4.57 -10.09 19.43
CA PRO A 77 -3.94 -9.14 20.33
C PRO A 77 -3.73 -9.75 21.72
N PRO A 78 -2.69 -9.29 22.48
CA PRO A 78 -1.77 -8.24 22.07
C PRO A 78 -0.72 -8.76 21.09
N ALA A 79 -0.57 -8.06 19.94
CA ALA A 79 0.44 -8.33 18.95
C ALA A 79 1.00 -7.01 18.43
N THR A 80 2.24 -7.02 17.97
CA THR A 80 2.92 -5.87 17.37
C THR A 80 2.65 -5.83 15.87
N VAL A 81 2.15 -4.69 15.38
CA VAL A 81 1.77 -4.54 13.95
C VAL A 81 2.42 -3.30 13.37
N MET A 82 3.14 -3.47 12.27
CA MET A 82 3.63 -2.36 11.45
C MET A 82 2.61 -2.08 10.34
N ASP A 83 2.05 -0.86 10.31
CA ASP A 83 1.16 -0.36 9.26
C ASP A 83 1.98 0.50 8.32
N VAL A 84 2.27 0.00 7.10
CA VAL A 84 3.14 0.67 6.12
C VAL A 84 2.29 1.41 5.10
N GLY A 85 2.62 2.69 4.86
CA GLY A 85 1.76 3.60 4.14
C GLY A 85 0.50 3.92 4.93
N ALA A 86 0.68 4.16 6.24
CA ALA A 86 -0.42 4.32 7.19
C ALA A 86 -1.35 5.50 6.86
N GLY A 87 -0.88 6.47 6.08
CA GLY A 87 -1.62 7.66 5.70
C GLY A 87 -2.18 8.38 6.91
N THR A 88 -3.44 8.74 6.84
CA THR A 88 -4.15 9.38 7.96
C THR A 88 -4.65 8.39 9.02
N GLY A 89 -4.21 7.10 8.96
CA GLY A 89 -4.44 6.10 10.00
C GLY A 89 -5.67 5.22 9.83
N PHE A 90 -6.04 4.87 8.59
CA PHE A 90 -7.19 4.01 8.35
C PHE A 90 -7.09 2.68 9.11
N LEU A 91 -5.99 1.92 8.92
CA LEU A 91 -5.78 0.66 9.62
C LEU A 91 -5.28 0.89 11.04
N SER A 92 -4.30 1.77 11.23
CA SER A 92 -3.65 2.04 12.52
C SER A 92 -4.64 2.35 13.64
N LEU A 93 -5.65 3.19 13.38
CA LEU A 93 -6.66 3.56 14.38
C LEU A 93 -7.59 2.37 14.73
N LEU A 94 -7.96 1.57 13.74
CA LEU A 94 -8.78 0.38 13.95
C LEU A 94 -8.02 -0.70 14.73
N LEU A 95 -6.74 -0.87 14.44
CA LEU A 95 -5.86 -1.84 15.13
C LEU A 95 -5.59 -1.43 16.57
N ALA A 96 -5.19 -0.17 16.80
CA ALA A 96 -4.95 0.34 18.14
C ALA A 96 -6.20 0.25 19.03
N ALA A 97 -7.39 0.54 18.48
CA ALA A 97 -8.66 0.38 19.18
C ALA A 97 -9.00 -1.07 19.56
N GLN A 98 -8.37 -2.05 18.91
CA GLN A 98 -8.52 -3.48 19.20
C GLN A 98 -7.43 -4.03 20.13
N GLY A 99 -6.49 -3.19 20.60
CA GLY A 99 -5.44 -3.56 21.53
C GLY A 99 -4.14 -4.07 20.90
N TYR A 100 -3.94 -3.83 19.61
CA TYR A 100 -2.64 -4.05 18.95
C TYR A 100 -1.66 -2.94 19.34
N ALA A 101 -0.37 -3.28 19.46
CA ALA A 101 0.71 -2.32 19.53
C ALA A 101 1.09 -1.93 18.11
N VAL A 102 0.73 -0.71 17.69
CA VAL A 102 0.84 -0.27 16.30
C VAL A 102 2.01 0.69 16.12
N THR A 103 2.87 0.39 15.14
CA THR A 103 3.86 1.31 14.56
C THR A 103 3.38 1.70 13.16
N ALA A 104 2.96 2.95 13.01
CA ALA A 104 2.47 3.53 11.77
C ALA A 104 3.62 4.18 11.00
N VAL A 105 3.88 3.72 9.79
CA VAL A 105 4.98 4.17 8.93
C VAL A 105 4.40 4.85 7.70
N ASP A 106 4.81 6.08 7.41
CA ASP A 106 4.44 6.80 6.18
C ASP A 106 5.55 7.75 5.76
N LEU A 107 5.64 8.04 4.47
CA LEU A 107 6.61 8.96 3.90
C LEU A 107 6.20 10.43 4.09
N SER A 108 4.90 10.72 4.24
CA SER A 108 4.33 12.06 4.37
C SER A 108 4.17 12.48 5.84
N PRO A 109 4.90 13.48 6.32
CA PRO A 109 4.72 14.04 7.65
C PRO A 109 3.32 14.65 7.84
N GLY A 110 2.69 15.19 6.79
CA GLY A 110 1.33 15.72 6.86
C GLY A 110 0.28 14.64 7.10
N MET A 111 0.40 13.47 6.45
CA MET A 111 -0.44 12.31 6.71
C MET A 111 -0.29 11.83 8.16
N LEU A 112 0.95 11.67 8.62
CA LEU A 112 1.25 11.24 9.98
C LEU A 112 0.74 12.22 11.04
N ALA A 113 0.83 13.53 10.81
CA ALA A 113 0.28 14.53 11.70
C ALA A 113 -1.25 14.39 11.85
N ARG A 114 -1.96 14.07 10.76
CA ARG A 114 -3.41 13.79 10.80
C ARG A 114 -3.72 12.52 11.58
N LEU A 115 -2.94 11.46 11.38
CA LEU A 115 -3.05 10.23 12.16
C LEU A 115 -2.88 10.51 13.66
N GLN A 116 -1.81 11.21 14.04
CA GLN A 116 -1.51 11.54 15.44
C GLN A 116 -2.65 12.34 16.08
N ALA A 117 -3.19 13.35 15.39
CA ALA A 117 -4.33 14.12 15.90
C ALA A 117 -5.55 13.23 16.14
N LYS A 118 -5.90 12.36 15.19
CA LYS A 118 -7.03 11.42 15.35
C LYS A 118 -6.80 10.37 16.43
N ALA A 119 -5.57 9.92 16.65
CA ALA A 119 -5.21 9.01 17.72
C ALA A 119 -5.35 9.69 19.09
N ALA A 120 -4.86 10.92 19.22
CA ALA A 120 -4.99 11.71 20.46
C ALA A 120 -6.45 11.97 20.82
N ASP A 121 -7.29 12.37 19.86
CA ASP A 121 -8.74 12.60 20.06
C ASP A 121 -9.48 11.35 20.56
N ARG A 122 -8.93 10.15 20.33
CA ARG A 122 -9.51 8.85 20.72
C ARG A 122 -8.80 8.20 21.90
N ASN A 123 -7.80 8.87 22.48
CA ASN A 123 -6.93 8.31 23.51
C ASN A 123 -6.27 6.99 23.11
N LEU A 124 -5.86 6.87 21.85
CA LEU A 124 -5.15 5.70 21.30
C LEU A 124 -3.63 5.97 21.31
N SER A 125 -2.86 4.96 21.70
CA SER A 125 -1.41 5.00 21.60
C SER A 125 -0.97 4.33 20.30
N ILE A 126 -0.29 5.09 19.45
CA ILE A 126 0.26 4.64 18.15
C ILE A 126 1.65 5.24 18.03
N GLU A 127 2.66 4.40 17.81
CA GLU A 127 3.97 4.87 17.43
C GLU A 127 3.95 5.34 15.98
N VAL A 128 4.53 6.50 15.70
CA VAL A 128 4.51 7.11 14.36
C VAL A 128 5.93 7.32 13.88
N VAL A 129 6.25 6.81 12.71
CA VAL A 129 7.59 6.84 12.11
C VAL A 129 7.51 7.38 10.69
N GLU A 130 8.18 8.51 10.44
CA GLU A 130 8.39 9.02 9.07
C GLU A 130 9.51 8.20 8.41
N ALA A 131 9.13 7.36 7.43
CA ALA A 131 10.08 6.53 6.70
C ALA A 131 9.51 6.12 5.34
N ASP A 132 10.41 5.78 4.41
CA ASP A 132 10.05 5.17 3.14
C ASP A 132 9.64 3.70 3.34
N ALA A 133 8.64 3.25 2.59
CA ALA A 133 8.16 1.87 2.63
C ALA A 133 9.24 0.82 2.30
N VAL A 134 10.26 1.19 1.52
CA VAL A 134 11.38 0.31 1.19
C VAL A 134 12.50 0.32 2.25
N THR A 135 12.43 1.22 3.21
CA THR A 135 13.36 1.32 4.34
C THR A 135 12.59 1.54 5.67
N PRO A 136 11.68 0.62 6.02
CA PRO A 136 10.91 0.73 7.26
C PRO A 136 11.82 0.62 8.50
N PRO A 137 11.34 1.01 9.68
CA PRO A 137 12.10 0.82 10.91
C PRO A 137 12.35 -0.69 11.12
N PRO A 138 13.53 -1.04 11.67
CA PRO A 138 13.81 -2.42 12.03
C PRO A 138 12.90 -2.88 13.18
N GLY A 139 12.57 -4.17 13.21
CA GLY A 139 11.70 -4.73 14.25
C GLY A 139 11.65 -6.25 14.22
N ASP A 140 10.83 -6.80 15.09
CA ASP A 140 10.40 -8.21 15.09
C ASP A 140 8.87 -8.20 15.25
N PHE A 141 8.21 -7.60 14.22
CA PHE A 141 6.76 -7.43 14.24
C PHE A 141 6.03 -8.77 14.05
N ASP A 142 4.94 -8.95 14.77
CA ASP A 142 4.03 -10.11 14.60
C ASP A 142 3.24 -10.03 13.29
N ALA A 143 3.04 -8.82 12.77
CA ALA A 143 2.45 -8.61 11.46
C ALA A 143 2.87 -7.31 10.80
N VAL A 144 2.83 -7.32 9.47
CA VAL A 144 2.90 -6.13 8.62
C VAL A 144 1.59 -6.03 7.85
N VAL A 145 1.01 -4.84 7.87
CA VAL A 145 -0.19 -4.52 7.10
C VAL A 145 0.09 -3.35 6.17
N GLU A 146 -0.55 -3.33 5.03
CA GLU A 146 -0.64 -2.16 4.18
C GLU A 146 -2.04 -2.07 3.55
N ARG A 147 -2.43 -0.88 3.12
CA ARG A 147 -3.67 -0.67 2.41
C ARG A 147 -3.50 0.37 1.30
N HIS A 148 -3.62 -0.10 0.05
CA HIS A 148 -3.52 0.75 -1.15
C HIS A 148 -2.15 1.39 -1.34
N LEU A 149 -1.08 0.72 -0.94
CA LEU A 149 0.29 1.20 -1.04
C LEU A 149 1.10 0.53 -2.16
N LEU A 150 1.03 -0.81 -2.31
CA LEU A 150 1.92 -1.55 -3.21
C LEU A 150 1.91 -1.03 -4.66
N TRP A 151 0.77 -0.61 -5.17
CA TRP A 151 0.65 -0.07 -6.52
C TRP A 151 1.32 1.31 -6.70
N THR A 152 1.60 2.03 -5.60
CA THR A 152 2.24 3.34 -5.59
C THR A 152 3.76 3.28 -5.45
N LEU A 153 4.33 2.08 -5.31
CA LEU A 153 5.76 1.91 -5.09
C LEU A 153 6.52 1.70 -6.40
N PRO A 154 7.64 2.41 -6.61
CA PRO A 154 8.54 2.15 -7.73
C PRO A 154 9.16 0.75 -7.71
N ASP A 155 9.45 0.22 -6.52
CA ASP A 155 9.96 -1.14 -6.32
C ASP A 155 9.18 -1.87 -5.22
N PRO A 156 8.01 -2.45 -5.53
CA PRO A 156 7.22 -3.20 -4.57
C PRO A 156 7.89 -4.50 -4.11
N ALA A 157 8.79 -5.08 -4.90
CA ALA A 157 9.52 -6.28 -4.52
C ALA A 157 10.58 -5.99 -3.44
N GLN A 158 11.27 -4.85 -3.54
CA GLN A 158 12.18 -4.38 -2.51
C GLN A 158 11.43 -4.09 -1.21
N ALA A 159 10.27 -3.43 -1.28
CA ALA A 159 9.43 -3.16 -0.12
C ALA A 159 9.02 -4.46 0.59
N LEU A 160 8.51 -5.44 -0.14
CA LEU A 160 8.13 -6.74 0.42
C LEU A 160 9.32 -7.46 1.09
N THR A 161 10.53 -7.31 0.56
CA THR A 161 11.74 -7.86 1.16
C THR A 161 12.06 -7.16 2.48
N ALA A 162 12.05 -5.84 2.51
CA ALA A 162 12.29 -5.04 3.71
C ALA A 162 11.22 -5.30 4.80
N TRP A 163 9.97 -5.48 4.42
CA TRP A 163 8.90 -5.81 5.37
C TRP A 163 9.08 -7.21 5.96
N ARG A 164 9.60 -8.17 5.18
CA ARG A 164 9.94 -9.50 5.71
C ARG A 164 11.09 -9.46 6.70
N GLU A 165 12.07 -8.61 6.46
CA GLU A 165 13.19 -8.39 7.39
C GLU A 165 12.71 -7.76 8.70
N ALA A 166 11.74 -6.84 8.65
CA ALA A 166 11.14 -6.23 9.84
C ALA A 166 10.19 -7.18 10.61
N ALA A 167 9.68 -8.23 9.97
CA ALA A 167 8.79 -9.23 10.56
C ALA A 167 9.21 -10.67 10.18
N PRO A 168 10.37 -11.17 10.68
CA PRO A 168 10.98 -12.43 10.21
C PRO A 168 10.10 -13.66 10.41
N LYS A 169 9.19 -13.63 11.39
CA LYS A 169 8.24 -14.69 11.73
C LYS A 169 6.79 -14.24 11.60
N GLY A 170 6.61 -12.98 11.21
CA GLY A 170 5.31 -12.33 11.21
C GLY A 170 4.45 -12.70 10.01
N ARG A 171 3.24 -12.16 10.02
CA ARG A 171 2.25 -12.26 8.96
C ARG A 171 2.22 -10.99 8.11
N LEU A 172 2.07 -11.14 6.79
CA LEU A 172 1.80 -10.05 5.87
C LEU A 172 0.31 -10.02 5.53
N VAL A 173 -0.29 -8.84 5.56
CA VAL A 173 -1.65 -8.59 5.08
C VAL A 173 -1.63 -7.40 4.14
N VAL A 174 -1.76 -7.65 2.85
CA VAL A 174 -1.88 -6.65 1.78
C VAL A 174 -3.35 -6.44 1.50
N VAL A 175 -3.87 -5.24 1.76
CA VAL A 175 -5.29 -4.91 1.53
C VAL A 175 -5.42 -4.00 0.34
N GLU A 176 -5.99 -4.53 -0.72
CA GLU A 176 -6.17 -3.79 -1.96
C GLU A 176 -7.62 -3.78 -2.43
N GLY A 177 -7.91 -2.89 -3.33
CA GLY A 177 -9.19 -2.77 -4.00
C GLY A 177 -9.01 -2.83 -5.50
N SER A 178 -10.11 -3.15 -6.16
CA SER A 178 -10.18 -3.12 -7.60
C SER A 178 -10.37 -1.70 -8.10
N TRP A 179 -9.33 -1.06 -8.58
CA TRP A 179 -9.39 0.24 -9.21
C TRP A 179 -9.41 0.08 -10.73
N GLY A 180 -10.34 0.76 -11.40
CA GLY A 180 -10.47 0.71 -12.86
C GLY A 180 -11.30 -0.47 -13.39
N SER A 181 -11.59 -0.42 -14.69
CA SER A 181 -12.50 -1.35 -15.38
C SER A 181 -11.79 -2.52 -16.09
N THR A 182 -10.46 -2.54 -16.10
CA THR A 182 -9.69 -3.35 -17.04
C THR A 182 -9.69 -4.84 -16.73
N TRP A 183 -10.02 -5.26 -15.51
CA TRP A 183 -10.00 -6.67 -15.10
C TRP A 183 -11.27 -7.19 -14.42
N ALA A 184 -12.33 -6.36 -14.36
CA ALA A 184 -13.65 -6.83 -14.00
C ALA A 184 -14.27 -7.58 -15.19
N THR A 185 -14.33 -8.92 -15.11
CA THR A 185 -14.93 -9.78 -16.15
C THR A 185 -16.25 -10.39 -15.68
N GLY A 186 -17.07 -10.90 -16.60
CA GLY A 186 -18.33 -11.58 -16.26
C GLY A 186 -19.33 -10.68 -15.53
N THR A 187 -19.94 -11.20 -14.47
CA THR A 187 -20.97 -10.50 -13.67
C THR A 187 -20.44 -9.25 -12.96
N GLU A 188 -19.17 -9.21 -12.59
CA GLU A 188 -18.54 -8.01 -12.02
C GLU A 188 -18.32 -6.94 -13.07
N GLY A 189 -18.01 -7.31 -14.32
CA GLY A 189 -17.81 -6.36 -15.41
C GLY A 189 -19.08 -5.56 -15.74
N TRP A 190 -20.26 -6.19 -15.79
CA TRP A 190 -21.50 -5.46 -16.03
C TRP A 190 -21.91 -4.62 -14.82
N ARG A 191 -21.71 -5.11 -13.58
CA ARG A 191 -21.94 -4.33 -12.35
C ARG A 191 -21.05 -3.10 -12.27
N ALA A 192 -19.78 -3.21 -12.64
CA ALA A 192 -18.86 -2.08 -12.70
C ALA A 192 -19.34 -1.03 -13.71
N LYS A 193 -19.78 -1.44 -14.92
CA LYS A 193 -20.38 -0.55 -15.92
C LYS A 193 -21.64 0.11 -15.41
N ALA A 194 -22.53 -0.64 -14.76
CA ALA A 194 -23.79 -0.13 -14.21
C ALA A 194 -23.54 0.87 -13.06
N ARG A 195 -22.56 0.59 -12.18
CA ARG A 195 -22.11 1.54 -11.14
C ARG A 195 -21.58 2.84 -11.75
N GLY A 196 -20.74 2.73 -12.78
CA GLY A 196 -20.20 3.89 -13.50
C GLY A 196 -21.30 4.76 -14.13
N LEU A 197 -22.34 4.13 -14.70
CA LEU A 197 -23.50 4.86 -15.25
C LEU A 197 -24.33 5.52 -14.14
N ALA A 198 -24.62 4.80 -13.06
CA ALA A 198 -25.35 5.33 -11.90
C ALA A 198 -24.61 6.50 -11.23
N GLY A 199 -23.29 6.41 -11.13
CA GLY A 199 -22.42 7.49 -10.65
C GLY A 199 -22.52 8.76 -11.52
N ARG A 200 -22.46 8.61 -12.85
CA ARG A 200 -22.62 9.74 -13.78
C ARG A 200 -23.99 10.44 -13.64
N VAL A 201 -25.05 9.67 -13.45
CA VAL A 201 -26.42 10.21 -13.27
C VAL A 201 -26.56 10.95 -11.93
N ARG A 202 -25.86 10.50 -10.90
CA ARG A 202 -25.89 11.11 -9.55
C ARG A 202 -24.93 12.28 -9.38
N GLY A 203 -24.12 12.61 -10.39
CA GLY A 203 -23.06 13.60 -10.28
C GLY A 203 -21.99 13.10 -9.32
N SER A 204 -21.22 12.10 -9.75
CA SER A 204 -20.05 11.65 -8.97
C SER A 204 -19.18 12.86 -8.68
N GLU A 205 -18.86 13.07 -7.42
CA GLU A 205 -17.86 14.08 -7.06
C GLU A 205 -16.59 13.78 -7.86
N PRO A 206 -15.97 14.78 -8.51
CA PRO A 206 -14.66 14.58 -9.12
C PRO A 206 -13.75 14.03 -8.04
N GLY A 207 -12.99 12.98 -8.36
CA GLY A 207 -11.95 12.51 -7.45
C GLY A 207 -11.08 13.70 -7.07
N HIS A 208 -10.91 13.95 -5.79
CA HIS A 208 -10.14 15.11 -5.30
C HIS A 208 -8.63 14.89 -5.40
N HIS A 209 -8.21 13.74 -5.93
CA HIS A 209 -6.82 13.46 -6.18
C HIS A 209 -6.44 13.93 -7.58
N ASP A 210 -5.48 14.86 -7.65
CA ASP A 210 -4.72 15.09 -8.84
C ASP A 210 -3.98 13.80 -9.21
N HIS A 211 -3.69 13.63 -10.50
CA HIS A 211 -2.87 12.50 -10.93
C HIS A 211 -1.41 12.78 -10.60
N TYR A 212 -0.66 11.73 -10.27
CA TYR A 212 0.80 11.81 -10.23
C TYR A 212 1.33 12.40 -11.54
N SER A 213 2.46 13.10 -11.47
CA SER A 213 3.18 13.56 -12.65
C SER A 213 3.47 12.41 -13.62
N ASP A 214 3.59 12.69 -14.92
CA ASP A 214 3.93 11.66 -15.92
C ASP A 214 5.22 10.93 -15.56
N ARG A 215 6.16 11.61 -14.91
CA ARG A 215 7.41 11.05 -14.43
C ARG A 215 7.17 10.01 -13.33
N VAL A 216 6.38 10.33 -12.32
CA VAL A 216 6.02 9.39 -11.26
C VAL A 216 5.25 8.23 -11.85
N GLN A 217 4.24 8.48 -12.70
CA GLN A 217 3.46 7.40 -13.34
C GLN A 217 4.34 6.46 -14.16
N ALA A 218 5.33 6.97 -14.88
CA ALA A 218 6.27 6.16 -15.65
C ALA A 218 7.22 5.32 -14.78
N ALA A 219 7.45 5.73 -13.54
CA ALA A 219 8.29 5.00 -12.58
C ALA A 219 7.52 3.92 -11.79
N LEU A 220 6.19 3.94 -11.82
CA LEU A 220 5.36 2.99 -11.08
C LEU A 220 4.99 1.80 -11.98
N PRO A 221 5.44 0.56 -11.65
CA PRO A 221 5.12 -0.62 -12.45
C PRO A 221 3.62 -0.95 -12.45
N HIS A 222 2.89 -0.51 -11.42
CA HIS A 222 1.47 -0.75 -11.22
C HIS A 222 0.63 0.54 -11.20
N ALA A 223 1.04 1.61 -11.90
CA ALA A 223 0.35 2.91 -11.92
C ALA A 223 -1.15 2.84 -12.27
N GLN A 224 -1.58 1.79 -12.97
CA GLN A 224 -2.99 1.55 -13.32
C GLN A 224 -3.76 0.70 -12.28
N GLY A 225 -3.16 0.47 -11.11
CA GLY A 225 -3.65 -0.45 -10.09
C GLY A 225 -3.14 -1.87 -10.28
N MET A 226 -3.45 -2.73 -9.31
CA MET A 226 -2.99 -4.11 -9.25
C MET A 226 -4.20 -5.06 -9.19
N SER A 227 -4.20 -6.11 -10.00
CA SER A 227 -5.20 -7.17 -9.89
C SER A 227 -4.90 -8.09 -8.69
N PRO A 228 -5.90 -8.81 -8.17
CA PRO A 228 -5.68 -9.80 -7.10
C PRO A 228 -4.62 -10.84 -7.45
N ASP A 229 -4.60 -11.32 -8.70
CA ASP A 229 -3.65 -12.34 -9.15
C ASP A 229 -2.22 -11.78 -9.27
N GLU A 230 -2.07 -10.54 -9.70
CA GLU A 230 -0.78 -9.86 -9.72
C GLU A 230 -0.23 -9.66 -8.29
N ALA A 231 -1.07 -9.22 -7.35
CA ALA A 231 -0.67 -9.05 -5.96
C ALA A 231 -0.27 -10.40 -5.32
N VAL A 232 -1.03 -11.45 -5.55
CA VAL A 232 -0.68 -12.81 -5.07
C VAL A 232 0.66 -13.25 -5.67
N SER A 233 0.84 -13.07 -6.98
CA SER A 233 2.08 -13.46 -7.69
C SER A 233 3.28 -12.69 -7.17
N LEU A 234 3.13 -11.38 -6.93
CA LEU A 234 4.18 -10.53 -6.39
C LEU A 234 4.60 -10.97 -4.98
N VAL A 235 3.63 -11.22 -4.10
CA VAL A 235 3.90 -11.69 -2.74
C VAL A 235 4.53 -13.08 -2.75
N GLN A 236 4.06 -13.99 -3.61
CA GLN A 236 4.64 -15.34 -3.74
C GLN A 236 6.07 -15.33 -4.28
N ALA A 237 6.41 -14.39 -5.14
CA ALA A 237 7.76 -14.21 -5.66
C ALA A 237 8.73 -13.55 -4.66
N SER A 238 8.22 -13.01 -3.54
CA SER A 238 8.98 -12.37 -2.48
C SER A 238 9.40 -13.36 -1.37
N PRO A 239 10.22 -12.95 -0.40
CA PRO A 239 10.57 -13.78 0.76
C PRO A 239 9.39 -14.18 1.67
N TRP A 240 8.18 -13.69 1.42
CA TRP A 240 6.96 -14.09 2.13
C TRP A 240 6.45 -15.46 1.69
N GLY A 241 6.76 -15.91 0.48
CA GLY A 241 6.46 -17.23 -0.04
C GLY A 241 4.97 -17.46 -0.29
N GLN A 242 4.41 -18.55 0.22
CA GLN A 242 3.01 -18.89 -0.06
C GLN A 242 2.05 -17.82 0.43
N ALA A 243 1.15 -17.43 -0.46
CA ALA A 243 0.13 -16.42 -0.20
C ALA A 243 -1.26 -16.94 -0.58
N ARG A 244 -2.27 -16.53 0.17
CA ARG A 244 -3.68 -16.79 -0.12
C ARG A 244 -4.43 -15.48 -0.35
N LEU A 245 -5.42 -15.53 -1.24
CA LEU A 245 -6.34 -14.44 -1.48
C LEU A 245 -7.60 -14.62 -0.63
N GLU A 246 -8.05 -13.57 0.04
CA GLU A 246 -9.29 -13.54 0.79
C GLU A 246 -10.15 -12.35 0.35
N ARG A 247 -11.38 -12.62 -0.08
CA ARG A 247 -12.33 -11.56 -0.42
C ARG A 247 -13.07 -11.07 0.84
N LEU A 248 -13.04 -9.76 1.06
CA LEU A 248 -13.62 -9.12 2.24
C LEU A 248 -15.11 -8.80 2.02
N ARG A 249 -15.95 -9.83 1.89
CA ARG A 249 -17.38 -9.70 1.57
C ARG A 249 -18.18 -8.98 2.65
N ASP A 250 -17.82 -9.16 3.90
CA ASP A 250 -18.37 -8.48 5.06
C ASP A 250 -18.13 -6.97 4.99
N VAL A 251 -16.93 -6.55 4.60
CA VAL A 251 -16.60 -5.15 4.34
C VAL A 251 -17.37 -4.62 3.13
N GLU A 252 -17.42 -5.37 2.01
CA GLU A 252 -18.17 -5.00 0.81
C GLU A 252 -19.65 -4.77 1.14
N TRP A 253 -20.25 -5.68 1.93
CA TRP A 253 -21.63 -5.55 2.35
C TRP A 253 -21.86 -4.31 3.22
N ALA A 254 -21.02 -4.09 4.24
CA ALA A 254 -21.13 -2.93 5.12
C ALA A 254 -20.97 -1.60 4.36
N LEU A 255 -20.22 -1.57 3.27
CA LEU A 255 -20.04 -0.37 2.44
C LEU A 255 -21.31 0.03 1.66
N VAL A 256 -22.22 -0.88 1.36
CA VAL A 256 -23.43 -0.61 0.59
C VAL A 256 -24.70 -0.63 1.40
N GLU A 257 -24.68 -1.30 2.55
CA GLU A 257 -25.84 -1.40 3.45
C GLU A 257 -26.40 -0.01 3.80
N GLY A 258 -27.70 0.16 3.61
CA GLY A 258 -28.42 1.40 3.90
C GLY A 258 -28.15 2.56 2.95
N ARG A 259 -27.44 2.35 1.83
CA ARG A 259 -27.24 3.36 0.79
C ARG A 259 -28.38 3.42 -0.24
N GLY A 260 -29.30 2.45 -0.18
CA GLY A 260 -30.46 2.34 -1.04
C GLY A 260 -30.41 1.13 -1.99
N ILE A 261 -31.57 0.72 -2.47
CA ILE A 261 -31.77 -0.55 -3.24
C ILE A 261 -30.84 -0.65 -4.44
N VAL A 262 -30.58 0.46 -5.14
CA VAL A 262 -29.71 0.43 -6.35
C VAL A 262 -28.26 0.13 -5.96
N ASP A 263 -27.75 0.74 -4.88
CA ASP A 263 -26.38 0.51 -4.42
C ASP A 263 -26.24 -0.89 -3.82
N GLU A 264 -27.24 -1.39 -3.12
CA GLU A 264 -27.27 -2.75 -2.59
C GLU A 264 -27.29 -3.80 -3.71
N LEU A 265 -28.05 -3.58 -4.79
CA LEU A 265 -28.10 -4.49 -5.95
C LEU A 265 -26.82 -4.45 -6.78
N LEU A 266 -26.26 -3.27 -7.00
CA LEU A 266 -25.02 -3.11 -7.77
C LEU A 266 -23.78 -3.51 -6.97
N GLY A 267 -23.85 -3.48 -5.63
CA GLY A 267 -22.72 -3.74 -4.74
C GLY A 267 -21.65 -2.65 -4.82
N THR A 268 -20.52 -2.90 -4.21
CA THR A 268 -19.32 -2.05 -4.28
C THR A 268 -18.25 -2.71 -5.16
N HIS A 269 -17.14 -2.01 -5.36
CA HIS A 269 -15.93 -2.62 -5.92
C HIS A 269 -15.42 -3.72 -4.97
N PRO A 270 -15.00 -4.87 -5.50
CA PRO A 270 -14.44 -5.95 -4.70
C PRO A 270 -13.29 -5.46 -3.82
N ARG A 271 -13.31 -5.93 -2.56
CA ARG A 271 -12.23 -5.73 -1.60
C ARG A 271 -11.62 -7.07 -1.28
N TRP A 272 -10.32 -7.11 -1.27
CA TRP A 272 -9.59 -8.35 -1.04
C TRP A 272 -8.31 -8.10 -0.22
N ALA A 273 -7.84 -9.14 0.43
CA ALA A 273 -6.56 -9.16 1.10
C ALA A 273 -5.72 -10.33 0.59
N VAL A 274 -4.43 -10.09 0.38
CA VAL A 274 -3.44 -11.16 0.23
C VAL A 274 -2.79 -11.38 1.59
N VAL A 275 -2.77 -12.62 2.04
CA VAL A 275 -2.21 -13.01 3.34
C VAL A 275 -1.10 -14.00 3.13
N ALA A 276 0.07 -13.74 3.72
CA ALA A 276 1.25 -14.61 3.66
C ALA A 276 1.94 -14.66 5.03
N GLY A 277 2.82 -15.65 5.21
CA GLY A 277 3.49 -15.86 6.50
C GLY A 277 2.63 -16.63 7.50
N SER A 278 3.07 -16.66 8.75
CA SER A 278 2.50 -17.49 9.84
C SER A 278 1.27 -16.86 10.48
#